data_c1027601a873122202200da3fbb21a7b
#
_entry.id   c1027601a873122202200da3fbb21a7b
#
_cell.length_a   1.000
_cell.length_b   1.000
_cell.length_c   1.000
_cell.angle_alpha   90.00
_cell.angle_beta   90.00
_cell.angle_gamma   90.00
#
_symmetry.space_group_name_H-M   'P 1'
#
loop_
_entity.id
_entity.type
_entity.pdbx_description
1 polymer ?
#
loop_
_entity_poly.entity_id
_entity_poly.type
_entity_poly.pdbx_seq_one_letter_code
_entity_poly.pdbx_strand_id
1 'polypeptide(L)'
;MSIIRPYGDTTGDGMVQLSFTLPIDGQGDRAKAAEGAALQLANKMGMDPALVAHSRPMGSDYTFFVVYGRVNHLVDTSKVEVVERDFPLLTPKEVNAAVKRALRRRLVVVGGCIGTDAHTVGIDAILNIKGFAGEKGLEYYRELKVVNLGAQVSVPQLVERARAEKADAVLVSQVVTQRDAHLLNTREMSAAFREAYPAERRPLLVVGGPRFDETMAGELGVDRVFTRGATPGEVASFLVHRLARATVAA
;
A
#
# COMPACT_ATOMS: atom_id res chain seq x y z
N MET A 1 -26.97 -0.46 15.78
CA MET A 1 -26.23 -1.47 16.55
C MET A 1 -24.77 -1.25 16.26
N SER A 2 -23.96 -0.97 17.28
CA SER A 2 -22.52 -0.74 17.13
C SER A 2 -21.68 -2.03 17.17
N ILE A 3 -22.27 -3.12 17.69
CA ILE A 3 -21.55 -4.39 17.85
C ILE A 3 -21.95 -5.35 16.74
N ILE A 4 -20.94 -5.84 15.99
CA ILE A 4 -21.10 -6.80 14.92
C ILE A 4 -20.32 -8.08 15.20
N ARG A 5 -20.79 -9.18 14.61
CA ARG A 5 -20.15 -10.49 14.58
C ARG A 5 -20.12 -10.99 13.14
N PRO A 6 -19.23 -11.93 12.80
CA PRO A 6 -19.27 -12.58 11.49
C PRO A 6 -20.66 -13.18 11.22
N TYR A 7 -21.19 -12.93 10.03
CA TYR A 7 -22.44 -13.55 9.59
C TYR A 7 -22.21 -15.05 9.26
N GLY A 8 -21.03 -15.39 8.82
CA GLY A 8 -20.66 -16.72 8.35
C GLY A 8 -20.87 -16.83 6.85
N ASP A 9 -21.40 -17.96 6.43
CA ASP A 9 -21.81 -18.21 5.05
C ASP A 9 -23.24 -17.70 4.77
N THR A 10 -23.87 -18.22 3.72
CA THR A 10 -25.23 -17.85 3.32
C THR A 10 -26.32 -18.20 4.34
N THR A 11 -26.02 -19.02 5.35
CA THR A 11 -27.00 -19.46 6.37
C THR A 11 -27.01 -18.57 7.61
N GLY A 12 -26.02 -17.70 7.75
CA GLY A 12 -25.93 -16.79 8.90
C GLY A 12 -25.60 -17.49 10.22
N ASP A 13 -24.93 -18.64 10.15
CA ASP A 13 -24.58 -19.46 11.32
C ASP A 13 -23.37 -18.92 12.11
N GLY A 14 -22.69 -17.90 11.60
CA GLY A 14 -21.50 -17.30 12.20
C GLY A 14 -20.23 -18.13 12.02
N MET A 15 -20.27 -19.20 11.24
CA MET A 15 -19.10 -20.02 10.95
C MET A 15 -18.18 -19.31 9.97
N VAL A 16 -16.89 -19.28 10.27
CA VAL A 16 -15.85 -18.77 9.37
C VAL A 16 -14.86 -19.85 9.06
N GLN A 17 -14.24 -19.75 7.90
CA GLN A 17 -13.14 -20.61 7.48
C GLN A 17 -11.81 -19.93 7.76
N LEU A 18 -10.88 -20.66 8.34
CA LEU A 18 -9.48 -20.29 8.49
C LEU A 18 -8.61 -21.35 7.88
N SER A 19 -7.62 -20.98 7.07
CA SER A 19 -6.63 -21.92 6.55
C SER A 19 -5.21 -21.45 6.91
N PHE A 20 -4.38 -22.40 7.33
CA PHE A 20 -3.00 -22.15 7.72
C PHE A 20 -2.16 -23.43 7.65
N THR A 21 -0.84 -23.24 7.70
CA THR A 21 0.13 -24.34 7.76
C THR A 21 0.85 -24.29 9.11
N LEU A 22 0.97 -25.44 9.77
CA LEU A 22 1.79 -25.59 10.96
C LEU A 22 3.06 -26.37 10.66
N PRO A 23 4.17 -26.08 11.33
CA PRO A 23 5.40 -26.86 11.28
C PRO A 23 5.26 -28.12 12.15
N ILE A 24 4.42 -29.01 11.73
CA ILE A 24 4.13 -30.30 12.40
C ILE A 24 3.91 -31.39 11.36
N ASP A 25 4.49 -32.57 11.62
CA ASP A 25 4.23 -33.77 10.84
C ASP A 25 2.82 -34.28 11.10
N GLY A 26 2.01 -34.35 10.05
CA GLY A 26 0.63 -34.84 10.08
C GLY A 26 0.47 -36.20 9.42
N GLN A 27 1.54 -37.00 9.25
CA GLN A 27 1.47 -38.32 8.62
C GLN A 27 1.20 -39.42 9.64
N GLY A 28 0.47 -40.44 9.19
CA GLY A 28 0.22 -41.66 9.97
C GLY A 28 -0.35 -41.38 11.37
N ASP A 29 0.26 -41.94 12.38
CA ASP A 29 -0.18 -41.84 13.78
C ASP A 29 -0.08 -40.40 14.35
N ARG A 30 0.69 -39.53 13.72
CA ARG A 30 0.83 -38.14 14.13
C ARG A 30 -0.30 -37.20 13.64
N ALA A 31 -1.12 -37.67 12.70
CA ALA A 31 -2.21 -36.87 12.13
C ALA A 31 -3.16 -36.31 13.20
N LYS A 32 -3.55 -37.12 14.17
CA LYS A 32 -4.45 -36.71 15.27
C LYS A 32 -3.82 -35.64 16.17
N ALA A 33 -2.53 -35.75 16.45
CA ALA A 33 -1.82 -34.74 17.23
C ALA A 33 -1.71 -33.44 16.47
N ALA A 34 -1.47 -33.48 15.16
CA ALA A 34 -1.41 -32.32 14.30
C ALA A 34 -2.78 -31.60 14.18
N GLU A 35 -3.87 -32.35 14.03
CA GLU A 35 -5.23 -31.81 14.06
C GLU A 35 -5.59 -31.20 15.42
N GLY A 36 -5.19 -31.86 16.51
CA GLY A 36 -5.35 -31.30 17.87
C GLY A 36 -4.62 -29.98 18.06
N ALA A 37 -3.42 -29.86 17.52
CA ALA A 37 -2.66 -28.60 17.55
C ALA A 37 -3.36 -27.49 16.74
N ALA A 38 -3.89 -27.84 15.56
CA ALA A 38 -4.64 -26.90 14.72
C ALA A 38 -5.93 -26.42 15.42
N LEU A 39 -6.67 -27.30 16.07
CA LEU A 39 -7.85 -26.96 16.85
C LEU A 39 -7.50 -26.08 18.06
N GLN A 40 -6.44 -26.42 18.78
CA GLN A 40 -5.99 -25.60 19.91
C GLN A 40 -5.60 -24.18 19.47
N LEU A 41 -4.95 -24.05 18.33
CA LEU A 41 -4.62 -22.73 17.76
C LEU A 41 -5.88 -21.94 17.41
N ALA A 42 -6.83 -22.57 16.69
CA ALA A 42 -8.09 -21.93 16.33
C ALA A 42 -8.88 -21.47 17.55
N ASN A 43 -8.95 -22.31 18.60
CA ASN A 43 -9.61 -21.94 19.86
C ASN A 43 -8.92 -20.74 20.53
N LYS A 44 -7.59 -20.69 20.56
CA LYS A 44 -6.84 -19.53 21.07
C LYS A 44 -7.06 -18.26 20.24
N MET A 45 -7.41 -18.39 18.96
CA MET A 45 -7.80 -17.29 18.09
C MET A 45 -9.28 -16.88 18.26
N GLY A 46 -9.99 -17.48 19.20
CA GLY A 46 -11.39 -17.15 19.52
C GLY A 46 -12.42 -17.87 18.64
N MET A 47 -12.05 -18.98 18.01
CA MET A 47 -12.95 -19.85 17.24
C MET A 47 -13.42 -21.00 18.14
N ASP A 48 -14.67 -20.93 18.65
CA ASP A 48 -15.24 -21.99 19.50
C ASP A 48 -16.77 -22.06 19.28
N PRO A 49 -17.34 -23.23 18.95
CA PRO A 49 -16.64 -24.46 18.60
C PRO A 49 -15.87 -24.37 17.28
N ALA A 50 -14.76 -25.11 17.16
CA ALA A 50 -14.00 -25.25 15.94
C ALA A 50 -13.87 -26.72 15.53
N LEU A 51 -13.70 -26.98 14.23
CA LEU A 51 -13.47 -28.29 13.67
C LEU A 51 -12.44 -28.23 12.52
N VAL A 52 -11.61 -29.25 12.39
CA VAL A 52 -10.76 -29.43 11.22
C VAL A 52 -11.58 -30.08 10.12
N ALA A 53 -11.83 -29.34 9.05
CA ALA A 53 -12.56 -29.84 7.89
C ALA A 53 -11.63 -30.55 6.89
N HIS A 54 -10.36 -30.16 6.86
CA HIS A 54 -9.35 -30.78 5.99
C HIS A 54 -7.97 -30.62 6.59
N SER A 55 -7.16 -31.67 6.48
CA SER A 55 -5.73 -31.66 6.78
C SER A 55 -4.95 -32.33 5.66
N ARG A 56 -3.79 -31.76 5.31
CA ARG A 56 -2.92 -32.31 4.28
C ARG A 56 -1.45 -32.16 4.66
N PRO A 57 -0.72 -33.24 4.89
CA PRO A 57 0.72 -33.18 5.05
C PRO A 57 1.41 -32.62 3.81
N MET A 58 2.39 -31.73 4.04
CA MET A 58 3.23 -31.09 3.02
C MET A 58 4.69 -31.49 3.28
N GLY A 59 5.03 -32.73 2.91
CA GLY A 59 6.31 -33.33 3.29
C GLY A 59 6.30 -33.86 4.74
N SER A 60 7.48 -34.01 5.35
CA SER A 60 7.67 -34.51 6.70
C SER A 60 7.52 -33.47 7.81
N ASP A 61 7.59 -32.16 7.47
CA ASP A 61 7.80 -31.13 8.46
C ASP A 61 6.62 -30.17 8.60
N TYR A 62 5.67 -30.19 7.66
CA TYR A 62 4.55 -29.26 7.61
C TYR A 62 3.23 -29.94 7.31
N THR A 63 2.15 -29.41 7.89
CA THR A 63 0.78 -29.82 7.55
C THR A 63 -0.09 -28.60 7.34
N PHE A 64 -0.81 -28.59 6.21
CA PHE A 64 -1.82 -27.59 5.88
C PHE A 64 -3.16 -28.01 6.48
N PHE A 65 -3.90 -27.04 7.03
CA PHE A 65 -5.20 -27.23 7.64
C PHE A 65 -6.24 -26.25 7.07
N VAL A 66 -7.47 -26.74 6.98
CA VAL A 66 -8.67 -25.91 6.82
C VAL A 66 -9.54 -26.16 8.06
N VAL A 67 -9.78 -25.11 8.83
CA VAL A 67 -10.55 -25.14 10.07
C VAL A 67 -11.79 -24.28 9.90
N TYR A 68 -12.94 -24.81 10.29
CA TYR A 68 -14.17 -24.05 10.43
C TYR A 68 -14.44 -23.82 11.91
N GLY A 69 -14.92 -22.66 12.26
CA GLY A 69 -15.27 -22.36 13.64
C GLY A 69 -16.12 -21.11 13.76
N ARG A 70 -16.84 -21.02 14.88
CA ARG A 70 -17.61 -19.84 15.22
C ARG A 70 -16.74 -18.85 15.96
N VAL A 71 -16.64 -17.61 15.45
CA VAL A 71 -15.83 -16.56 16.09
C VAL A 71 -16.61 -15.96 17.25
N ASN A 72 -16.00 -15.98 18.43
CA ASN A 72 -16.58 -15.44 19.66
C ASN A 72 -16.26 -13.95 19.89
N HIS A 73 -15.33 -13.38 19.12
CA HIS A 73 -14.98 -11.97 19.21
C HIS A 73 -16.00 -11.10 18.48
N LEU A 74 -16.37 -10.01 19.12
CA LEU A 74 -17.28 -9.00 18.59
C LEU A 74 -16.50 -7.73 18.26
N VAL A 75 -16.92 -7.04 17.20
CA VAL A 75 -16.34 -5.75 16.82
C VAL A 75 -17.35 -4.65 17.16
N ASP A 76 -16.92 -3.70 17.97
CA ASP A 76 -17.66 -2.46 18.22
C ASP A 76 -17.32 -1.44 17.13
N THR A 77 -18.22 -1.27 16.16
CA THR A 77 -18.02 -0.37 15.03
C THR A 77 -17.92 1.11 15.43
N SER A 78 -18.38 1.47 16.62
CA SER A 78 -18.23 2.84 17.13
C SER A 78 -16.80 3.16 17.57
N LYS A 79 -15.97 2.13 17.77
CA LYS A 79 -14.57 2.23 18.18
C LYS A 79 -13.60 1.93 17.05
N VAL A 80 -14.12 1.67 15.84
CA VAL A 80 -13.26 1.47 14.67
C VAL A 80 -12.70 2.82 14.24
N GLU A 81 -11.41 2.99 14.40
CA GLU A 81 -10.72 4.17 13.88
C GLU A 81 -10.64 4.06 12.36
N VAL A 82 -11.32 4.95 11.67
CA VAL A 82 -11.21 5.12 10.23
C VAL A 82 -10.23 6.26 9.99
N VAL A 83 -9.12 5.98 9.36
CA VAL A 83 -8.19 7.03 8.92
C VAL A 83 -8.88 7.79 7.79
N GLU A 84 -9.46 8.94 8.12
CA GLU A 84 -10.03 9.84 7.13
C GLU A 84 -8.91 10.48 6.31
N ARG A 85 -9.16 10.63 4.99
CA ARG A 85 -8.23 11.36 4.13
C ARG A 85 -8.19 12.84 4.53
N ASP A 86 -7.01 13.37 4.64
CA ASP A 86 -6.76 14.78 4.95
C ASP A 86 -6.89 15.71 3.71
N PHE A 87 -7.37 15.16 2.59
CA PHE A 87 -7.62 15.87 1.34
C PHE A 87 -8.87 15.33 0.62
N PRO A 88 -9.60 16.18 -0.12
CA PRO A 88 -10.76 15.74 -0.90
C PRO A 88 -10.34 14.95 -2.13
N LEU A 89 -11.11 13.90 -2.48
CA LEU A 89 -10.97 13.23 -3.77
C LEU A 89 -11.54 14.11 -4.88
N LEU A 90 -10.76 14.24 -5.94
CA LEU A 90 -11.09 15.02 -7.12
C LEU A 90 -11.24 14.11 -8.33
N THR A 91 -12.23 14.41 -9.16
CA THR A 91 -12.34 13.80 -10.48
C THR A 91 -11.20 14.23 -11.41
N PRO A 92 -10.87 13.52 -12.48
CA PRO A 92 -9.84 13.94 -13.44
C PRO A 92 -10.07 15.34 -14.02
N LYS A 93 -11.32 15.74 -14.18
CA LYS A 93 -11.69 17.10 -14.66
C LYS A 93 -11.33 18.16 -13.61
N GLU A 94 -11.64 17.90 -12.35
CA GLU A 94 -11.32 18.80 -11.23
C GLU A 94 -9.83 18.90 -10.97
N VAL A 95 -9.09 17.78 -11.03
CA VAL A 95 -7.62 17.76 -10.97
C VAL A 95 -7.03 18.66 -12.05
N ASN A 96 -7.41 18.47 -13.33
CA ASN A 96 -6.92 19.28 -14.43
C ASN A 96 -7.24 20.78 -14.23
N ALA A 97 -8.46 21.10 -13.80
CA ALA A 97 -8.85 22.49 -13.54
C ALA A 97 -8.05 23.12 -12.40
N ALA A 98 -7.78 22.37 -11.34
CA ALA A 98 -7.01 22.83 -10.19
C ALA A 98 -5.53 23.03 -10.53
N VAL A 99 -4.89 22.11 -11.27
CA VAL A 99 -3.51 22.28 -11.77
C VAL A 99 -3.38 23.53 -12.62
N LYS A 100 -4.28 23.69 -13.61
CA LYS A 100 -4.26 24.85 -14.50
C LYS A 100 -4.40 26.18 -13.74
N ARG A 101 -5.26 26.23 -12.74
CA ARG A 101 -5.49 27.42 -11.91
C ARG A 101 -4.29 27.72 -11.01
N ALA A 102 -3.73 26.70 -10.34
CA ALA A 102 -2.66 26.88 -9.36
C ALA A 102 -1.29 27.09 -10.00
N LEU A 103 -0.92 26.27 -10.99
CA LEU A 103 0.43 26.27 -11.55
C LEU A 103 0.56 27.04 -12.87
N ARG A 104 -0.54 27.24 -13.61
CA ARG A 104 -0.55 27.84 -14.96
C ARG A 104 0.38 27.16 -15.97
N ARG A 105 0.81 25.95 -15.66
CA ARG A 105 1.60 25.02 -16.48
C ARG A 105 1.24 23.61 -16.09
N ARG A 106 1.70 22.63 -16.84
CA ARG A 106 1.51 21.23 -16.49
C ARG A 106 2.29 20.90 -15.20
N LEU A 107 1.67 20.12 -14.33
CA LEU A 107 2.31 19.52 -13.16
C LEU A 107 3.21 18.38 -13.65
N VAL A 108 4.48 18.40 -13.26
CA VAL A 108 5.47 17.40 -13.69
C VAL A 108 5.70 16.36 -12.59
N VAL A 109 5.43 15.12 -12.94
CA VAL A 109 5.63 13.95 -12.08
C VAL A 109 6.72 13.08 -12.66
N VAL A 110 7.74 12.78 -11.86
CA VAL A 110 8.77 11.78 -12.17
C VAL A 110 8.57 10.60 -11.24
N GLY A 111 8.57 9.37 -11.75
CA GLY A 111 8.39 8.20 -10.90
C GLY A 111 9.13 6.96 -11.37
N GLY A 112 9.32 6.00 -10.47
CA GLY A 112 9.99 4.75 -10.72
C GLY A 112 10.15 3.89 -9.48
N CYS A 113 10.83 2.76 -9.63
CA CYS A 113 11.24 1.89 -8.52
C CYS A 113 12.74 2.06 -8.30
N ILE A 114 13.16 2.36 -7.06
CA ILE A 114 14.56 2.68 -6.76
C ILE A 114 15.34 1.49 -6.19
N GLY A 115 16.67 1.61 -6.23
CA GLY A 115 17.59 0.59 -5.77
C GLY A 115 17.52 -0.68 -6.60
N THR A 116 17.41 -1.83 -5.96
CA THR A 116 17.34 -3.14 -6.63
C THR A 116 15.92 -3.57 -6.97
N ASP A 117 14.91 -2.73 -6.73
CA ASP A 117 13.51 -3.10 -6.96
C ASP A 117 13.16 -3.11 -8.45
N ALA A 118 12.88 -4.31 -8.96
CA ALA A 118 12.49 -4.56 -10.35
C ALA A 118 10.96 -4.62 -10.56
N HIS A 119 10.15 -4.41 -9.50
CA HIS A 119 8.70 -4.63 -9.53
C HIS A 119 7.95 -3.36 -9.93
N THR A 120 7.76 -3.12 -11.23
CA THR A 120 7.11 -1.90 -11.73
C THR A 120 5.59 -1.89 -11.61
N VAL A 121 4.95 -3.01 -11.29
CA VAL A 121 3.47 -3.13 -11.27
C VAL A 121 2.82 -2.03 -10.43
N GLY A 122 3.38 -1.72 -9.26
CA GLY A 122 2.85 -0.68 -8.36
C GLY A 122 2.96 0.73 -8.95
N ILE A 123 4.14 1.09 -9.47
CA ILE A 123 4.34 2.41 -10.07
C ILE A 123 3.57 2.56 -11.38
N ASP A 124 3.52 1.50 -12.21
CA ASP A 124 2.76 1.49 -13.46
C ASP A 124 1.25 1.60 -13.22
N ALA A 125 0.73 0.99 -12.15
CA ALA A 125 -0.67 1.12 -11.76
C ALA A 125 -1.07 2.59 -11.50
N ILE A 126 -0.16 3.39 -10.98
CA ILE A 126 -0.38 4.81 -10.70
C ILE A 126 -0.07 5.69 -11.92
N LEU A 127 1.06 5.47 -12.58
CA LEU A 127 1.52 6.38 -13.63
C LEU A 127 0.89 6.10 -14.99
N ASN A 128 0.88 4.82 -15.42
CA ASN A 128 0.49 4.43 -16.77
C ASN A 128 -0.99 4.74 -17.04
N ILE A 129 -1.29 5.17 -18.25
CA ILE A 129 -2.64 5.55 -18.71
C ILE A 129 -3.70 4.46 -18.48
N LYS A 130 -3.31 3.18 -18.40
CA LYS A 130 -4.24 2.07 -18.10
C LYS A 130 -4.83 2.21 -16.70
N GLY A 131 -4.00 2.60 -15.73
CA GLY A 131 -4.40 2.81 -14.35
C GLY A 131 -4.68 1.53 -13.57
N PHE A 132 -5.46 1.67 -12.52
CA PHE A 132 -5.79 0.59 -11.56
C PHE A 132 -7.19 0.79 -10.98
N ALA A 133 -7.86 -0.30 -10.59
CA ALA A 133 -9.18 -0.30 -9.92
C ALA A 133 -10.27 0.49 -10.68
N GLY A 134 -10.24 0.46 -12.01
CA GLY A 134 -11.21 1.19 -12.84
C GLY A 134 -10.88 2.66 -13.07
N GLU A 135 -9.85 3.19 -12.43
CA GLU A 135 -9.37 4.55 -12.62
C GLU A 135 -8.20 4.61 -13.63
N LYS A 136 -8.13 5.70 -14.38
CA LYS A 136 -7.02 5.96 -15.30
C LYS A 136 -5.80 6.49 -14.53
N GLY A 137 -4.60 6.07 -14.93
CA GLY A 137 -3.36 6.56 -14.34
C GLY A 137 -3.04 8.01 -14.67
N LEU A 138 -1.99 8.54 -14.04
CA LEU A 138 -1.64 9.98 -14.11
C LEU A 138 -1.37 10.47 -15.54
N GLU A 139 -0.91 9.60 -16.44
CA GLU A 139 -0.72 9.94 -17.87
C GLU A 139 -2.02 10.33 -18.59
N TYR A 140 -3.18 9.92 -18.07
CA TYR A 140 -4.48 10.30 -18.62
C TYR A 140 -4.82 11.77 -18.36
N TYR A 141 -4.25 12.38 -17.34
CA TYR A 141 -4.58 13.74 -16.93
C TYR A 141 -3.87 14.77 -17.83
N ARG A 142 -4.62 15.57 -18.56
CA ARG A 142 -4.10 16.49 -19.57
C ARG A 142 -3.11 17.53 -19.03
N GLU A 143 -3.32 17.95 -17.79
CA GLU A 143 -2.51 18.96 -17.13
C GLU A 143 -1.35 18.34 -16.32
N LEU A 144 -1.14 17.04 -16.40
CA LEU A 144 0.03 16.33 -15.86
C LEU A 144 1.00 15.96 -16.97
N LYS A 145 2.30 16.09 -16.70
CA LYS A 145 3.39 15.50 -17.47
C LYS A 145 4.02 14.41 -16.62
N VAL A 146 3.95 13.18 -17.07
CA VAL A 146 4.47 12.01 -16.36
C VAL A 146 5.73 11.51 -17.04
N VAL A 147 6.77 11.26 -16.25
CA VAL A 147 8.04 10.65 -16.68
C VAL A 147 8.24 9.39 -15.85
N ASN A 148 7.95 8.24 -16.45
CA ASN A 148 8.16 6.94 -15.82
C ASN A 148 9.58 6.44 -16.12
N LEU A 149 10.38 6.22 -15.08
CA LEU A 149 11.77 5.75 -15.18
C LEU A 149 11.88 4.22 -15.11
N GLY A 150 10.78 3.52 -14.85
CA GLY A 150 10.76 2.06 -14.72
C GLY A 150 11.36 1.56 -13.42
N ALA A 151 12.16 0.50 -13.51
CA ALA A 151 12.73 -0.22 -12.39
C ALA A 151 14.21 0.07 -12.16
N GLN A 152 14.68 -0.26 -10.96
CA GLN A 152 16.09 -0.26 -10.57
C GLN A 152 16.80 1.08 -10.80
N VAL A 153 16.07 2.18 -10.61
CA VAL A 153 16.60 3.54 -10.75
C VAL A 153 17.49 3.84 -9.55
N SER A 154 18.71 4.27 -9.77
CA SER A 154 19.56 4.74 -8.68
C SER A 154 19.06 6.09 -8.12
N VAL A 155 19.27 6.35 -6.84
CA VAL A 155 18.89 7.62 -6.21
C VAL A 155 19.52 8.82 -6.93
N PRO A 156 20.82 8.82 -7.29
CA PRO A 156 21.39 9.92 -8.08
C PRO A 156 20.71 10.15 -9.43
N GLN A 157 20.38 9.07 -10.18
CA GLN A 157 19.65 9.19 -11.45
C GLN A 157 18.26 9.79 -11.26
N LEU A 158 17.56 9.38 -10.18
CA LEU A 158 16.23 9.92 -9.84
C LEU A 158 16.31 11.43 -9.56
N VAL A 159 17.29 11.87 -8.77
CA VAL A 159 17.51 13.28 -8.42
C VAL A 159 17.88 14.09 -9.69
N GLU A 160 18.78 13.59 -10.52
CA GLU A 160 19.18 14.22 -11.77
C GLU A 160 17.98 14.38 -12.71
N ARG A 161 17.20 13.30 -12.87
CA ARG A 161 16.03 13.33 -13.75
C ARG A 161 14.94 14.27 -13.22
N ALA A 162 14.68 14.26 -11.94
CA ALA A 162 13.74 15.19 -11.31
C ALA A 162 14.16 16.65 -11.52
N ARG A 163 15.46 16.94 -11.46
CA ARG A 163 16.04 18.28 -11.72
C ARG A 163 15.90 18.68 -13.20
N ALA A 164 16.28 17.79 -14.11
CA ALA A 164 16.20 18.03 -15.56
C ALA A 164 14.78 18.31 -16.03
N GLU A 165 13.81 17.59 -15.48
CA GLU A 165 12.39 17.73 -15.81
C GLU A 165 11.69 18.87 -15.03
N LYS A 166 12.37 19.45 -14.04
CA LYS A 166 11.79 20.41 -13.10
C LYS A 166 10.55 19.84 -12.42
N ALA A 167 10.71 18.64 -11.87
CA ALA A 167 9.62 17.89 -11.26
C ALA A 167 8.98 18.62 -10.09
N ASP A 168 7.65 18.61 -10.06
CA ASP A 168 6.84 19.10 -8.92
C ASP A 168 6.64 17.98 -7.89
N ALA A 169 6.66 16.74 -8.34
CA ALA A 169 6.53 15.57 -7.48
C ALA A 169 7.40 14.39 -8.00
N VAL A 170 7.87 13.61 -7.04
CA VAL A 170 8.60 12.35 -7.28
C VAL A 170 7.82 11.23 -6.61
N LEU A 171 7.44 10.22 -7.38
CA LEU A 171 6.69 9.06 -6.93
C LEU A 171 7.56 7.81 -7.00
N VAL A 172 7.70 7.12 -5.88
CA VAL A 172 8.52 5.90 -5.80
C VAL A 172 7.69 4.74 -5.29
N SER A 173 7.77 3.61 -5.99
CA SER A 173 7.20 2.34 -5.53
C SER A 173 8.32 1.42 -5.05
N GLN A 174 8.09 0.75 -3.92
CA GLN A 174 9.01 -0.22 -3.32
C GLN A 174 8.25 -1.46 -2.86
N VAL A 175 8.63 -2.60 -3.40
CA VAL A 175 8.06 -3.91 -3.06
C VAL A 175 9.08 -4.79 -2.34
N VAL A 176 10.37 -4.62 -2.66
CA VAL A 176 11.47 -5.38 -2.04
C VAL A 176 11.68 -4.91 -0.60
N THR A 177 11.44 -5.82 0.34
CA THR A 177 11.49 -5.52 1.79
C THR A 177 12.57 -6.29 2.54
N GLN A 178 13.35 -7.11 1.84
CA GLN A 178 14.45 -7.86 2.47
C GLN A 178 15.42 -6.91 3.18
N ARG A 179 15.73 -7.19 4.45
CA ARG A 179 16.61 -6.38 5.30
C ARG A 179 16.19 -4.89 5.34
N ASP A 180 14.89 -4.63 5.35
CA ASP A 180 14.29 -3.29 5.35
C ASP A 180 14.74 -2.39 4.19
N ALA A 181 15.08 -2.98 3.03
CA ALA A 181 15.56 -2.25 1.87
C ALA A 181 14.64 -1.10 1.45
N HIS A 182 13.31 -1.29 1.51
CA HIS A 182 12.33 -0.25 1.21
C HIS A 182 12.48 0.99 2.12
N LEU A 183 12.74 0.80 3.42
CA LEU A 183 12.93 1.89 4.36
C LEU A 183 14.29 2.57 4.15
N LEU A 184 15.35 1.78 3.99
CA LEU A 184 16.71 2.29 3.76
C LEU A 184 16.79 3.11 2.47
N ASN A 185 16.32 2.56 1.35
CA ASN A 185 16.30 3.26 0.06
C ASN A 185 15.46 4.54 0.11
N THR A 186 14.33 4.53 0.83
CA THR A 186 13.49 5.72 0.97
C THR A 186 14.17 6.82 1.79
N ARG A 187 14.86 6.48 2.89
CA ARG A 187 15.63 7.44 3.68
C ARG A 187 16.80 8.01 2.89
N GLU A 188 17.53 7.17 2.14
CA GLU A 188 18.60 7.59 1.24
C GLU A 188 18.08 8.58 0.19
N MET A 189 16.97 8.24 -0.48
CA MET A 189 16.32 9.11 -1.43
C MET A 189 15.94 10.46 -0.79
N SER A 190 15.26 10.42 0.34
CA SER A 190 14.82 11.64 1.03
C SER A 190 16.00 12.53 1.43
N ALA A 191 17.10 11.95 1.91
CA ALA A 191 18.33 12.67 2.22
C ALA A 191 18.95 13.33 0.99
N ALA A 192 19.06 12.56 -0.12
CA ALA A 192 19.61 13.06 -1.38
C ALA A 192 18.79 14.23 -1.95
N PHE A 193 17.45 14.18 -1.86
CA PHE A 193 16.60 15.30 -2.30
C PHE A 193 16.72 16.52 -1.39
N ARG A 194 16.92 16.34 -0.08
CA ARG A 194 17.18 17.46 0.85
C ARG A 194 18.52 18.13 0.58
N GLU A 195 19.52 17.37 0.19
CA GLU A 195 20.83 17.90 -0.18
C GLU A 195 20.79 18.62 -1.54
N ALA A 196 20.08 18.03 -2.51
CA ALA A 196 20.06 18.51 -3.89
C ALA A 196 19.17 19.75 -4.12
N TYR A 197 18.22 20.04 -3.22
CA TYR A 197 17.23 21.10 -3.39
C TYR A 197 17.08 21.98 -2.14
N PRO A 198 16.95 23.31 -2.31
CA PRO A 198 16.42 24.18 -1.25
C PRO A 198 15.01 23.73 -0.86
N ALA A 199 14.64 23.91 0.40
CA ALA A 199 13.37 23.42 0.95
C ALA A 199 12.15 23.89 0.13
N GLU A 200 12.16 25.14 -0.33
CA GLU A 200 11.05 25.79 -1.07
C GLU A 200 10.93 25.29 -2.52
N ARG A 201 11.95 24.63 -3.04
CA ARG A 201 12.01 24.15 -4.43
C ARG A 201 12.09 22.64 -4.55
N ARG A 202 12.06 21.95 -3.41
CA ARG A 202 12.09 20.49 -3.40
C ARG A 202 10.76 19.95 -3.92
N PRO A 203 10.78 19.00 -4.87
CA PRO A 203 9.56 18.33 -5.30
C PRO A 203 8.91 17.57 -4.12
N LEU A 204 7.61 17.39 -4.16
CA LEU A 204 6.92 16.50 -3.22
C LEU A 204 7.48 15.08 -3.38
N LEU A 205 7.87 14.47 -2.27
CA LEU A 205 8.34 13.09 -2.23
C LEU A 205 7.22 12.17 -1.75
N VAL A 206 6.80 11.28 -2.61
CA VAL A 206 5.71 10.34 -2.36
C VAL A 206 6.23 8.92 -2.55
N VAL A 207 5.99 8.07 -1.58
CA VAL A 207 6.34 6.65 -1.67
C VAL A 207 5.12 5.77 -1.54
N GLY A 208 5.16 4.60 -2.18
CA GLY A 208 4.10 3.61 -2.11
C GLY A 208 4.63 2.19 -2.10
N GLY A 209 3.85 1.30 -1.51
CA GLY A 209 4.16 -0.12 -1.49
C GLY A 209 3.40 -0.88 -0.41
N PRO A 210 3.37 -2.24 -0.52
CA PRO A 210 2.50 -3.08 0.31
C PRO A 210 2.96 -3.22 1.77
N ARG A 211 4.16 -2.76 2.10
CA ARG A 211 4.77 -2.87 3.44
C ARG A 211 5.03 -1.53 4.10
N PHE A 212 4.59 -0.46 3.49
CA PHE A 212 4.60 0.85 4.13
C PHE A 212 3.35 1.04 4.99
N ASP A 213 3.50 1.89 6.01
CA ASP A 213 2.42 2.44 6.81
C ASP A 213 2.34 3.95 6.59
N GLU A 214 1.14 4.51 6.51
CA GLU A 214 0.94 5.95 6.25
C GLU A 214 1.58 6.84 7.32
N THR A 215 1.69 6.35 8.55
CA THR A 215 2.32 7.06 9.69
C THR A 215 3.83 7.24 9.53
N MET A 216 4.47 6.45 8.66
CA MET A 216 5.93 6.49 8.44
C MET A 216 6.43 7.72 7.68
N ALA A 217 5.55 8.55 7.11
CA ALA A 217 5.95 9.67 6.25
C ALA A 217 6.97 10.60 6.92
N GLY A 218 6.74 10.98 8.18
CA GLY A 218 7.64 11.85 8.94
C GLY A 218 9.00 11.20 9.23
N GLU A 219 9.02 9.93 9.63
CA GLU A 219 10.24 9.16 9.90
C GLU A 219 11.09 8.98 8.64
N LEU A 220 10.45 8.72 7.50
CA LEU A 220 11.11 8.54 6.21
C LEU A 220 11.51 9.87 5.55
N GLY A 221 11.00 10.99 6.06
CA GLY A 221 11.26 12.32 5.54
C GLY A 221 10.63 12.57 4.17
N VAL A 222 9.50 11.95 3.89
CA VAL A 222 8.71 12.11 2.67
C VAL A 222 7.40 12.85 2.97
N ASP A 223 6.77 13.38 1.93
CA ASP A 223 5.55 14.19 2.09
C ASP A 223 4.29 13.33 2.23
N ARG A 224 4.31 12.11 1.69
CA ARG A 224 3.22 11.13 1.79
C ARG A 224 3.71 9.72 1.57
N VAL A 225 3.08 8.82 2.29
CA VAL A 225 3.15 7.37 2.07
C VAL A 225 1.79 6.88 1.60
N PHE A 226 1.76 6.08 0.55
CA PHE A 226 0.57 5.36 0.10
C PHE A 226 0.74 3.86 0.31
N THR A 227 -0.27 3.24 0.87
CA THR A 227 -0.28 1.80 1.13
C THR A 227 -0.93 1.02 -0.01
N ARG A 228 -1.06 -0.28 0.16
CA ARG A 228 -1.71 -1.16 -0.82
C ARG A 228 -3.15 -0.72 -1.07
N GLY A 229 -3.51 -0.62 -2.35
CA GLY A 229 -4.87 -0.27 -2.77
C GLY A 229 -5.09 1.22 -3.09
N ALA A 230 -4.08 2.07 -2.87
CA ALA A 230 -4.14 3.46 -3.31
C ALA A 230 -4.39 3.57 -4.81
N THR A 231 -5.24 4.50 -5.21
CA THR A 231 -5.64 4.69 -6.60
C THR A 231 -4.94 5.88 -7.26
N PRO A 232 -4.85 5.92 -8.60
CA PRO A 232 -4.30 7.07 -9.31
C PRO A 232 -5.02 8.38 -8.98
N GLY A 233 -6.34 8.34 -8.81
CA GLY A 233 -7.16 9.50 -8.46
C GLY A 233 -6.85 10.03 -7.06
N GLU A 234 -6.57 9.13 -6.13
CA GLU A 234 -6.11 9.49 -4.79
C GLU A 234 -4.76 10.22 -4.82
N VAL A 235 -3.79 9.65 -5.55
CA VAL A 235 -2.46 10.26 -5.71
C VAL A 235 -2.57 11.62 -6.40
N ALA A 236 -3.32 11.73 -7.50
CA ALA A 236 -3.54 12.99 -8.20
C ALA A 236 -4.17 14.05 -7.30
N SER A 237 -5.18 13.69 -6.51
CA SER A 237 -5.87 14.57 -5.57
C SER A 237 -4.94 15.10 -4.50
N PHE A 238 -4.11 14.22 -3.92
CA PHE A 238 -3.08 14.60 -2.95
C PHE A 238 -2.10 15.62 -3.53
N LEU A 239 -1.52 15.33 -4.72
CA LEU A 239 -0.54 16.20 -5.36
C LEU A 239 -1.10 17.62 -5.56
N VAL A 240 -2.31 17.69 -6.12
CA VAL A 240 -2.97 18.98 -6.38
C VAL A 240 -3.25 19.74 -5.08
N HIS A 241 -3.76 19.03 -4.07
CA HIS A 241 -4.09 19.63 -2.79
C HIS A 241 -2.86 20.24 -2.09
N ARG A 242 -1.73 19.53 -2.11
CA ARG A 242 -0.48 19.99 -1.52
C ARG A 242 0.12 21.17 -2.28
N LEU A 243 0.17 21.08 -3.62
CA LEU A 243 0.75 22.14 -4.46
C LEU A 243 -0.13 23.41 -4.51
N ALA A 244 -1.45 23.27 -4.50
CA ALA A 244 -2.33 24.42 -4.45
C ALA A 244 -2.22 25.21 -3.13
N ARG A 245 -2.04 24.52 -1.99
CA ARG A 245 -1.79 25.15 -0.69
C ARG A 245 -0.47 25.91 -0.67
N ALA A 246 0.59 25.32 -1.24
CA ALA A 246 1.90 25.98 -1.32
C ALA A 246 1.85 27.27 -2.14
N THR A 247 1.02 27.32 -3.20
CA THR A 247 0.87 28.51 -4.07
C THR A 247 0.08 29.64 -3.39
N VAL A 248 -0.79 29.33 -2.41
CA VAL A 248 -1.57 30.35 -1.67
C VAL A 248 -0.77 30.91 -0.49
N ALA A 249 0.22 30.17 0.01
CA ALA A 249 1.06 30.57 1.13
C ALA A 249 2.34 31.33 0.71
N ALA A 250 2.63 31.42 -0.58
CA ALA A 250 3.74 32.15 -1.19
C ALA A 250 3.27 33.47 -1.84
#